data_00c50035f944308292dd22408fdd8c1e
#
_entry.id   00c50035f944308292dd22408fdd8c1e
#
_cell.length_a   1.000
_cell.length_b   1.000
_cell.length_c   1.000
_cell.angle_alpha   90.00
_cell.angle_beta   90.00
_cell.angle_gamma   90.00
#
_symmetry.space_group_name_H-M   'P 1'
#
loop_
_entity.id
_entity.type
_entity.pdbx_description
1 polymer ?
#
loop_
_entity_poly.entity_id
_entity_poly.type
_entity_poly.pdbx_seq_one_letter_code
_entity_poly.pdbx_strand_id
1 'polypeptide(L)'
;DAMWEDENEFCKESIFESNQLPEGKSWGNAWSGYGTNLPAFISPADLKDPDGIFKGGWGFGPVRQAAYDMYEQGDKRRDGSINKWDDGLYTPRFQNTGLFQRKYAARVGYNPPPGDVDLNYCNNLRIFRYAETLLNYVELVKMHGQSEVDGVNAQACLDQIRERAGVSPIQPTEENIKLERRREFLGEGMRFWDLVRWGDAPTLLTENEPAHNSVRTFEEWMKYLPIPQGEMEKTKGTEFELKQNGNWK
;
A
#
# COMPACT_ATOMS: atom_id res chain seq x y z
N ASP A 1 4.82 -4.35 13.54
CA ASP A 1 4.87 -2.88 13.58
C ASP A 1 6.27 -2.34 13.38
N ALA A 2 7.25 -2.82 14.13
CA ALA A 2 8.61 -2.29 14.11
C ALA A 2 9.25 -2.21 12.72
N MET A 3 8.92 -3.09 11.80
CA MET A 3 9.46 -3.07 10.44
C MET A 3 9.20 -1.76 9.67
N TRP A 4 8.16 -1.01 10.04
CA TRP A 4 7.78 0.24 9.37
C TRP A 4 8.39 1.49 10.02
N GLU A 5 9.25 1.28 11.00
CA GLU A 5 10.00 2.33 11.69
C GLU A 5 11.37 2.51 11.05
N ASP A 6 11.89 3.72 11.13
CA ASP A 6 13.16 4.13 10.51
C ASP A 6 14.34 3.29 11.03
N GLU A 7 14.32 2.99 12.33
CA GLU A 7 15.35 2.21 13.00
C GLU A 7 15.42 0.74 12.55
N ASN A 8 14.38 0.27 11.85
CA ASN A 8 14.27 -1.10 11.36
C ASN A 8 14.35 -1.21 9.83
N GLU A 9 14.87 -0.18 9.18
CA GLU A 9 15.19 -0.25 7.76
C GLU A 9 16.23 -1.35 7.49
N PHE A 10 16.18 -1.94 6.30
CA PHE A 10 17.06 -3.05 5.89
C PHE A 10 17.01 -4.25 6.85
N CYS A 11 15.92 -4.44 7.58
CA CYS A 11 15.75 -5.62 8.42
C CYS A 11 15.67 -6.90 7.58
N LYS A 12 15.74 -8.06 8.23
CA LYS A 12 15.73 -9.39 7.56
C LYS A 12 14.48 -9.67 6.71
N GLU A 13 13.39 -8.99 6.98
CA GLU A 13 12.16 -9.08 6.20
C GLU A 13 12.27 -8.31 4.88
N SER A 14 13.06 -7.24 4.84
CA SER A 14 13.21 -6.40 3.66
C SER A 14 14.20 -7.01 2.66
N ILE A 15 13.78 -7.11 1.39
CA ILE A 15 14.63 -7.59 0.28
C ILE A 15 15.07 -6.41 -0.58
N PHE A 16 14.16 -5.45 -0.82
CA PHE A 16 14.45 -4.26 -1.60
C PHE A 16 13.68 -3.06 -1.09
N GLU A 17 14.42 -2.00 -0.79
CA GLU A 17 13.88 -0.72 -0.34
C GLU A 17 14.33 0.43 -1.25
N SER A 18 13.47 1.42 -1.42
CA SER A 18 13.86 2.71 -1.96
C SER A 18 14.24 3.61 -0.79
N ASN A 19 15.52 3.98 -0.76
CA ASN A 19 16.06 4.80 0.33
C ASN A 19 15.55 6.23 0.24
N GLN A 20 15.24 6.78 1.39
CA GLN A 20 14.79 8.16 1.53
C GLN A 20 15.69 8.91 2.52
N LEU A 21 15.87 10.20 2.30
CA LEU A 21 16.56 11.10 3.23
C LEU A 21 15.68 12.34 3.48
N PRO A 22 15.72 12.93 4.66
CA PRO A 22 14.80 14.01 5.01
C PRO A 22 15.21 15.38 4.41
N GLU A 23 15.61 15.39 3.14
CA GLU A 23 16.14 16.59 2.51
C GLU A 23 15.90 16.68 1.00
N GLY A 24 16.13 17.86 0.48
CA GLY A 24 16.25 18.14 -0.95
C GLY A 24 14.98 18.58 -1.65
N LYS A 25 13.80 18.22 -1.16
CA LYS A 25 12.55 18.64 -1.78
C LYS A 25 12.03 19.96 -1.19
N SER A 26 11.49 20.80 -2.06
CA SER A 26 10.73 21.99 -1.71
C SER A 26 9.49 22.10 -2.58
N TRP A 27 8.53 22.93 -2.21
CA TRP A 27 7.34 23.18 -3.02
C TRP A 27 7.65 23.76 -4.41
N GLY A 28 8.79 24.46 -4.55
CA GLY A 28 9.29 24.92 -5.84
C GLY A 28 10.03 23.83 -6.65
N ASN A 29 10.46 22.76 -6.00
CA ASN A 29 11.21 21.66 -6.61
C ASN A 29 10.90 20.33 -5.92
N ALA A 30 9.65 19.88 -6.02
CA ALA A 30 9.19 18.64 -5.38
C ALA A 30 9.67 17.36 -6.08
N TRP A 31 10.25 17.47 -7.27
CA TRP A 31 10.67 16.34 -8.09
C TRP A 31 12.15 15.94 -7.91
N SER A 32 12.98 16.83 -7.36
CA SER A 32 14.36 16.52 -7.08
C SER A 32 14.62 16.62 -5.57
N GLY A 33 15.25 15.59 -5.05
CA GLY A 33 15.51 15.44 -3.60
C GLY A 33 15.28 14.00 -3.16
N TYR A 34 15.58 13.74 -1.92
CA TYR A 34 15.70 12.38 -1.39
C TYR A 34 14.57 11.99 -0.43
N GLY A 35 13.73 12.93 -0.02
CA GLY A 35 12.62 12.67 0.88
C GLY A 35 11.37 12.14 0.18
N THR A 36 10.45 11.57 0.94
CA THR A 36 9.12 11.17 0.46
C THR A 36 8.03 12.02 1.08
N ASN A 37 6.95 12.25 0.34
CA ASN A 37 5.73 12.89 0.84
C ASN A 37 4.59 11.89 1.11
N LEU A 38 4.84 10.59 0.91
CA LEU A 38 3.83 9.56 1.15
C LEU A 38 3.22 9.63 2.56
N PRO A 39 4.01 9.79 3.64
CA PRO A 39 3.45 9.91 4.98
C PRO A 39 2.50 11.10 5.15
N ALA A 40 2.81 12.26 4.56
CA ALA A 40 1.91 13.40 4.58
C ALA A 40 0.60 13.13 3.82
N PHE A 41 0.67 12.44 2.68
CA PHE A 41 -0.52 12.09 1.90
C PHE A 41 -1.53 11.28 2.68
N ILE A 42 -1.09 10.22 3.37
CA ILE A 42 -1.96 9.18 3.95
C ILE A 42 -2.35 9.44 5.40
N SER A 43 -1.66 10.35 6.09
CA SER A 43 -1.97 10.68 7.49
C SER A 43 -3.14 11.65 7.59
N PRO A 44 -3.97 11.54 8.65
CA PRO A 44 -5.13 12.41 8.83
C PRO A 44 -4.74 13.88 8.93
N ALA A 45 -5.59 14.77 8.45
CA ALA A 45 -5.32 16.21 8.51
C ALA A 45 -5.40 16.71 9.97
N ASP A 46 -4.46 17.57 10.34
CA ASP A 46 -4.42 18.26 11.65
C ASP A 46 -4.46 17.31 12.87
N LEU A 47 -3.92 16.10 12.73
CA LEU A 47 -3.93 15.09 13.80
C LEU A 47 -3.30 15.62 15.09
N LYS A 48 -4.00 15.39 16.18
CA LYS A 48 -3.54 15.60 17.56
C LYS A 48 -3.43 14.23 18.22
N ASP A 49 -2.35 13.52 17.94
CA ASP A 49 -2.10 12.21 18.51
C ASP A 49 -1.82 12.31 20.02
N PRO A 50 -2.65 11.70 20.89
CA PRO A 50 -2.45 11.74 22.33
C PRO A 50 -1.13 11.10 22.78
N ASP A 51 -0.64 10.12 22.04
CA ASP A 51 0.59 9.39 22.34
C ASP A 51 1.85 10.09 21.79
N GLY A 52 1.67 11.09 20.95
CA GLY A 52 2.78 11.86 20.37
C GLY A 52 3.67 11.08 19.39
N ILE A 53 3.19 9.95 18.87
CA ILE A 53 3.93 9.09 17.92
C ILE A 53 3.71 9.56 16.49
N PHE A 54 2.46 9.86 16.15
CA PHE A 54 2.07 10.24 14.80
C PHE A 54 1.81 11.73 14.67
N LYS A 55 1.95 12.24 13.47
CA LYS A 55 1.64 13.63 13.15
C LYS A 55 0.64 13.73 12.02
N GLY A 56 0.01 14.87 11.88
CA GLY A 56 -0.94 15.16 10.83
C GLY A 56 -0.32 15.19 9.45
N GLY A 57 -1.19 15.04 8.46
CA GLY A 57 -0.87 15.12 7.04
C GLY A 57 -2.02 15.74 6.26
N TRP A 58 -2.29 15.23 5.06
CA TRP A 58 -3.30 15.81 4.15
C TRP A 58 -4.63 15.03 4.13
N GLY A 59 -4.69 13.86 4.75
CA GLY A 59 -5.92 13.09 4.94
C GLY A 59 -6.43 12.39 3.69
N PHE A 60 -5.53 12.01 2.75
CA PHE A 60 -5.93 11.28 1.55
C PHE A 60 -5.92 9.77 1.78
N GLY A 61 -6.82 9.06 1.08
CA GLY A 61 -6.84 7.61 1.05
C GLY A 61 -7.10 6.94 2.41
N PRO A 62 -8.16 7.32 3.17
CA PRO A 62 -8.54 6.63 4.39
C PRO A 62 -8.82 5.15 4.11
N VAL A 63 -8.62 4.29 5.11
CA VAL A 63 -8.88 2.86 5.00
C VAL A 63 -10.38 2.61 5.08
N ARG A 64 -10.93 1.76 4.22
CA ARG A 64 -12.33 1.40 4.23
C ARG A 64 -12.66 0.47 5.39
N GLN A 65 -13.88 0.58 5.93
CA GLN A 65 -14.37 -0.29 6.99
C GLN A 65 -14.23 -1.77 6.59
N ALA A 66 -14.60 -2.16 5.38
CA ALA A 66 -14.45 -3.53 4.89
C ALA A 66 -13.00 -4.06 4.87
N ALA A 67 -12.01 -3.17 4.81
CA ALA A 67 -10.61 -3.56 4.91
C ALA A 67 -10.16 -3.70 6.38
N TYR A 68 -10.78 -2.99 7.29
CA TYR A 68 -10.58 -3.18 8.74
C TYR A 68 -11.24 -4.49 9.21
N ASP A 69 -12.46 -4.77 8.75
CA ASP A 69 -13.25 -5.93 9.16
C ASP A 69 -12.78 -7.27 8.58
N MET A 70 -11.91 -7.25 7.57
CA MET A 70 -11.37 -8.50 6.98
C MET A 70 -10.40 -9.25 7.88
N TYR A 71 -9.87 -8.60 8.93
CA TYR A 71 -8.93 -9.22 9.86
C TYR A 71 -9.68 -10.08 10.89
N GLU A 72 -9.09 -11.24 11.18
CA GLU A 72 -9.58 -12.14 12.21
C GLU A 72 -9.41 -11.55 13.61
N GLN A 73 -10.17 -12.02 14.56
CA GLN A 73 -9.98 -11.63 15.95
C GLN A 73 -8.57 -12.02 16.42
N GLY A 74 -7.83 -11.08 16.96
CA GLY A 74 -6.46 -11.28 17.43
C GLY A 74 -5.38 -11.16 16.35
N ASP A 75 -5.75 -10.90 15.09
CA ASP A 75 -4.77 -10.66 14.02
C ASP A 75 -4.02 -9.35 14.28
N LYS A 76 -2.74 -9.48 14.66
CA LYS A 76 -1.88 -8.35 15.02
C LYS A 76 -1.64 -7.37 13.87
N ARG A 77 -1.85 -7.82 12.63
CA ARG A 77 -1.64 -6.99 11.43
C ARG A 77 -2.71 -5.91 11.30
N ARG A 78 -3.92 -6.12 11.83
CA ARG A 78 -4.95 -5.09 11.82
C ARG A 78 -4.44 -3.81 12.46
N ASP A 79 -4.04 -3.90 13.72
CA ASP A 79 -3.58 -2.75 14.49
C ASP A 79 -2.14 -2.33 14.10
N GLY A 80 -1.40 -3.23 13.44
CA GLY A 80 -0.10 -2.96 12.82
C GLY A 80 -0.16 -2.25 11.46
N SER A 81 -1.30 -2.28 10.80
CA SER A 81 -1.49 -1.69 9.46
C SER A 81 -2.46 -0.52 9.43
N ILE A 82 -3.31 -0.40 10.44
CA ILE A 82 -4.41 0.57 10.48
C ILE A 82 -4.40 1.31 11.82
N ASN A 83 -4.33 2.61 11.77
CA ASN A 83 -4.63 3.50 12.89
C ASN A 83 -6.12 3.82 12.88
N LYS A 84 -6.76 3.79 14.04
CA LYS A 84 -8.11 4.25 14.25
C LYS A 84 -8.09 5.47 15.16
N TRP A 85 -8.65 6.56 14.69
CA TRP A 85 -8.71 7.81 15.41
C TRP A 85 -10.15 8.23 15.69
N ASP A 86 -10.40 8.70 16.90
CA ASP A 86 -11.70 9.22 17.28
C ASP A 86 -11.95 10.61 16.66
N ASP A 87 -13.21 10.92 16.40
CA ASP A 87 -13.62 12.24 15.94
C ASP A 87 -13.18 13.33 16.93
N GLY A 88 -12.67 14.43 16.39
CA GLY A 88 -12.13 15.53 17.17
C GLY A 88 -10.59 15.51 17.39
N LEU A 89 -9.93 14.37 17.13
CA LEU A 89 -8.48 14.28 17.14
C LEU A 89 -7.84 14.73 15.82
N TYR A 90 -8.61 14.85 14.76
CA TYR A 90 -8.15 15.24 13.42
C TYR A 90 -9.25 15.99 12.67
N THR A 91 -8.92 16.62 11.57
CA THR A 91 -9.90 17.24 10.67
C THR A 91 -10.36 16.24 9.61
N PRO A 92 -11.65 15.83 9.60
CA PRO A 92 -12.19 14.94 8.58
C PRO A 92 -12.05 15.52 7.17
N ARG A 93 -11.63 14.69 6.22
CA ARG A 93 -11.53 15.02 4.80
C ARG A 93 -12.49 14.14 3.99
N PHE A 94 -12.42 14.28 2.66
CA PHE A 94 -13.21 13.49 1.72
C PHE A 94 -13.10 11.98 2.00
N GLN A 95 -14.23 11.29 2.00
CA GLN A 95 -14.36 9.84 2.29
C GLN A 95 -13.85 9.42 3.69
N ASN A 96 -13.95 10.28 4.68
CA ASN A 96 -13.51 9.99 6.03
C ASN A 96 -14.16 8.71 6.60
N THR A 97 -13.36 7.86 7.21
CA THR A 97 -13.78 6.62 7.86
C THR A 97 -13.31 6.51 9.31
N GLY A 98 -12.47 7.42 9.78
CA GLY A 98 -11.76 7.28 11.05
C GLY A 98 -10.59 6.28 11.03
N LEU A 99 -10.39 5.61 9.90
CA LEU A 99 -9.37 4.57 9.72
C LEU A 99 -8.31 5.04 8.73
N PHE A 100 -7.05 4.97 9.13
CA PHE A 100 -5.93 5.47 8.34
C PHE A 100 -4.81 4.44 8.25
N GLN A 101 -4.03 4.48 7.18
CA GLN A 101 -2.89 3.60 7.02
C GLN A 101 -1.85 3.90 8.11
N ARG A 102 -1.28 2.84 8.73
CA ARG A 102 -0.28 2.95 9.79
C ARG A 102 1.15 2.74 9.27
N LYS A 103 1.34 1.83 8.32
CA LYS A 103 2.67 1.39 7.88
C LYS A 103 3.59 2.54 7.48
N TYR A 104 3.09 3.45 6.67
CA TYR A 104 3.81 4.63 6.20
C TYR A 104 3.26 5.94 6.77
N ALA A 105 2.51 5.88 7.87
CA ALA A 105 1.97 7.09 8.50
C ALA A 105 3.08 8.05 8.92
N ALA A 106 2.78 9.35 8.87
CA ALA A 106 3.68 10.40 9.32
C ALA A 106 3.99 10.23 10.81
N ARG A 107 5.26 10.05 11.15
CA ARG A 107 5.76 9.94 12.53
C ARG A 107 6.52 11.18 12.93
N VAL A 108 6.46 11.51 14.21
CA VAL A 108 7.24 12.59 14.79
C VAL A 108 8.74 12.25 14.66
N GLY A 109 9.53 13.20 14.20
CA GLY A 109 10.97 13.01 14.01
C GLY A 109 11.41 12.51 12.62
N TYR A 110 10.50 12.00 11.79
CA TYR A 110 10.85 11.42 10.48
C TYR A 110 11.00 12.45 9.34
N ASN A 111 10.79 13.73 9.62
CA ASN A 111 10.99 14.83 8.69
C ASN A 111 11.66 16.03 9.36
N PRO A 112 12.87 15.85 9.92
CA PRO A 112 13.59 16.94 10.58
C PRO A 112 13.96 18.05 9.58
N PRO A 113 14.13 19.31 10.07
CA PRO A 113 14.66 20.39 9.23
C PRO A 113 16.08 20.05 8.74
N PRO A 114 16.56 20.65 7.61
CA PRO A 114 16.01 21.86 6.98
C PRO A 114 15.00 21.63 5.84
N GLY A 115 14.58 20.41 5.55
CA GLY A 115 13.64 20.14 4.46
C GLY A 115 12.23 20.68 4.71
N ASP A 116 11.46 20.87 3.63
CA ASP A 116 10.01 21.16 3.75
C ASP A 116 9.31 19.98 4.43
N VAL A 117 8.60 20.27 5.52
CA VAL A 117 8.12 19.26 6.47
C VAL A 117 7.21 18.18 5.88
N ASP A 118 6.46 18.50 4.83
CA ASP A 118 5.54 17.54 4.21
C ASP A 118 6.15 16.76 3.04
N LEU A 119 7.32 17.17 2.57
CA LEU A 119 7.95 16.60 1.38
C LEU A 119 9.15 15.71 1.68
N ASN A 120 9.69 15.77 2.90
CA ASN A 120 10.98 15.18 3.23
C ASN A 120 10.92 14.22 4.42
N TYR A 121 10.01 13.25 4.39
CA TYR A 121 10.07 12.12 5.31
C TYR A 121 11.20 11.18 4.90
N CYS A 122 11.89 10.61 5.89
CA CYS A 122 13.09 9.78 5.69
C CYS A 122 12.79 8.28 5.62
N ASN A 123 11.63 7.82 6.05
CA ASN A 123 11.35 6.39 6.08
C ASN A 123 11.31 5.76 4.68
N ASN A 124 12.11 4.72 4.50
CA ASN A 124 12.26 3.99 3.24
C ASN A 124 10.94 3.37 2.76
N LEU A 125 10.74 3.33 1.46
CA LEU A 125 9.67 2.56 0.85
C LEU A 125 10.11 1.11 0.65
N ARG A 126 9.48 0.16 1.36
CA ARG A 126 9.69 -1.29 1.20
C ARG A 126 9.00 -1.73 -0.09
N ILE A 127 9.79 -1.98 -1.14
CA ILE A 127 9.27 -2.34 -2.46
C ILE A 127 9.04 -3.85 -2.55
N PHE A 128 9.95 -4.64 -1.97
CA PHE A 128 9.85 -6.09 -1.96
C PHE A 128 10.34 -6.67 -0.62
N ARG A 129 9.58 -7.58 -0.04
CA ARG A 129 9.89 -8.17 1.25
C ARG A 129 9.60 -9.67 1.31
N TYR A 130 10.16 -10.34 2.30
CA TYR A 130 10.15 -11.81 2.41
C TYR A 130 8.75 -12.41 2.45
N ALA A 131 7.78 -11.77 3.12
CA ALA A 131 6.39 -12.24 3.11
C ALA A 131 5.80 -12.30 1.69
N GLU A 132 6.21 -11.40 0.77
CA GLU A 132 5.79 -11.48 -0.62
C GLU A 132 6.39 -12.70 -1.32
N THR A 133 7.66 -13.02 -1.07
CA THR A 133 8.28 -14.25 -1.58
C THR A 133 7.51 -15.48 -1.14
N LEU A 134 7.16 -15.56 0.15
CA LEU A 134 6.39 -16.68 0.70
C LEU A 134 5.01 -16.79 0.05
N LEU A 135 4.25 -15.70 -0.03
CA LEU A 135 2.91 -15.72 -0.61
C LEU A 135 2.92 -15.92 -2.12
N ASN A 136 3.92 -15.42 -2.85
CA ASN A 136 4.11 -15.73 -4.27
C ASN A 136 4.36 -17.23 -4.47
N TYR A 137 5.19 -17.84 -3.63
CA TYR A 137 5.45 -19.29 -3.67
C TYR A 137 4.17 -20.10 -3.40
N VAL A 138 3.42 -19.76 -2.35
CA VAL A 138 2.14 -20.40 -2.03
C VAL A 138 1.17 -20.31 -3.21
N GLU A 139 1.07 -19.15 -3.82
CA GLU A 139 0.20 -18.92 -4.98
C GLU A 139 0.62 -19.76 -6.17
N LEU A 140 1.90 -19.76 -6.54
CA LEU A 140 2.42 -20.55 -7.66
C LEU A 140 2.14 -22.05 -7.49
N VAL A 141 2.33 -22.58 -6.29
CA VAL A 141 2.11 -24.01 -6.02
C VAL A 141 0.62 -24.34 -5.98
N LYS A 142 -0.19 -23.55 -5.28
CA LYS A 142 -1.58 -23.91 -4.96
C LYS A 142 -2.61 -23.41 -5.95
N MET A 143 -2.36 -22.29 -6.61
CA MET A 143 -3.28 -21.74 -7.60
C MET A 143 -2.86 -22.05 -9.05
N HIS A 144 -1.54 -22.19 -9.29
CA HIS A 144 -1.00 -22.37 -10.65
C HIS A 144 -0.37 -23.74 -10.88
N GLY A 145 -0.51 -24.67 -9.93
CA GLY A 145 -0.14 -26.08 -10.10
C GLY A 145 1.37 -26.33 -10.25
N GLN A 146 2.22 -25.39 -9.81
CA GLN A 146 3.66 -25.60 -9.82
C GLN A 146 4.06 -26.62 -8.72
N SER A 147 5.11 -27.41 -8.98
CA SER A 147 5.64 -28.34 -8.00
C SER A 147 6.34 -27.59 -6.86
N GLU A 148 6.23 -28.13 -5.66
CA GLU A 148 7.02 -27.66 -4.53
C GLU A 148 8.52 -27.85 -4.79
N VAL A 149 9.33 -26.92 -4.37
CA VAL A 149 10.80 -27.03 -4.38
C VAL A 149 11.23 -27.90 -3.20
N ASP A 150 12.27 -28.69 -3.38
CA ASP A 150 12.79 -29.59 -2.35
C ASP A 150 13.03 -28.88 -1.00
N GLY A 151 12.41 -29.41 0.03
CA GLY A 151 12.53 -28.89 1.40
C GLY A 151 11.65 -27.66 1.71
N VAL A 152 10.87 -27.16 0.74
CA VAL A 152 9.98 -26.00 0.94
C VAL A 152 8.53 -26.43 0.74
N ASN A 153 7.74 -26.39 1.80
CA ASN A 153 6.32 -26.73 1.76
C ASN A 153 5.44 -25.48 1.71
N ALA A 154 4.53 -25.38 0.73
CA ALA A 154 3.69 -24.21 0.53
C ALA A 154 2.74 -23.96 1.71
N GLN A 155 2.19 -25.00 2.36
CA GLN A 155 1.39 -24.82 3.57
C GLN A 155 2.24 -24.20 4.69
N ALA A 156 3.46 -24.68 4.90
CA ALA A 156 4.35 -24.14 5.93
C ALA A 156 4.72 -22.67 5.67
N CYS A 157 4.86 -22.26 4.41
CA CYS A 157 5.08 -20.86 4.06
C CYS A 157 3.88 -19.96 4.44
N LEU A 158 2.66 -20.43 4.21
CA LEU A 158 1.45 -19.73 4.62
C LEU A 158 1.34 -19.70 6.15
N ASP A 159 1.60 -20.80 6.81
CA ASP A 159 1.53 -20.92 8.27
C ASP A 159 2.53 -20.00 8.96
N GLN A 160 3.74 -19.83 8.42
CA GLN A 160 4.72 -18.89 8.94
C GLN A 160 4.22 -17.45 8.99
N ILE A 161 3.50 -17.00 7.96
CA ILE A 161 2.91 -15.66 7.93
C ILE A 161 1.81 -15.53 8.98
N ARG A 162 0.96 -16.56 9.08
CA ARG A 162 -0.18 -16.56 10.00
C ARG A 162 0.26 -16.67 11.46
N GLU A 163 1.28 -17.48 11.75
CA GLU A 163 1.88 -17.56 13.08
C GLU A 163 2.44 -16.21 13.53
N ARG A 164 3.19 -15.53 12.66
CA ARG A 164 3.67 -14.17 12.94
C ARG A 164 2.52 -13.20 13.21
N ALA A 165 1.42 -13.33 12.48
CA ALA A 165 0.21 -12.53 12.67
C ALA A 165 -0.55 -12.87 13.96
N GLY A 166 -0.28 -14.02 14.60
CA GLY A 166 -0.93 -14.49 15.82
C GLY A 166 -2.29 -15.13 15.55
N VAL A 167 -2.52 -15.68 14.35
CA VAL A 167 -3.77 -16.34 13.96
C VAL A 167 -3.54 -17.79 13.55
N SER A 168 -4.60 -18.62 13.63
CA SER A 168 -4.52 -20.04 13.34
C SER A 168 -4.20 -20.33 11.86
N PRO A 169 -3.55 -21.47 11.55
CA PRO A 169 -3.36 -21.95 10.19
C PRO A 169 -4.68 -22.08 9.43
N ILE A 170 -4.63 -21.89 8.11
CA ILE A 170 -5.76 -22.10 7.19
C ILE A 170 -5.32 -22.93 6.00
N GLN A 171 -6.28 -23.56 5.31
CA GLN A 171 -5.99 -24.26 4.08
C GLN A 171 -5.64 -23.25 2.96
N PRO A 172 -4.64 -23.52 2.11
CA PRO A 172 -4.22 -22.63 1.04
C PRO A 172 -5.14 -22.74 -0.19
N THR A 173 -6.42 -22.48 0.00
CA THR A 173 -7.38 -22.32 -1.09
C THR A 173 -7.15 -21.01 -1.80
N GLU A 174 -7.59 -20.88 -3.04
CA GLU A 174 -7.48 -19.63 -3.79
C GLU A 174 -8.06 -18.44 -3.02
N GLU A 175 -9.25 -18.60 -2.45
CA GLU A 175 -9.91 -17.56 -1.65
C GLU A 175 -9.05 -17.14 -0.43
N ASN A 176 -8.54 -18.12 0.29
CA ASN A 176 -7.71 -17.88 1.47
C ASN A 176 -6.38 -17.22 1.12
N ILE A 177 -5.74 -17.62 0.03
CA ILE A 177 -4.49 -17.00 -0.45
C ILE A 177 -4.74 -15.54 -0.85
N LYS A 178 -5.78 -15.27 -1.62
CA LYS A 178 -6.18 -13.91 -2.03
C LYS A 178 -6.49 -13.03 -0.81
N LEU A 179 -7.19 -13.57 0.18
CA LEU A 179 -7.52 -12.84 1.41
C LEU A 179 -6.27 -12.59 2.27
N GLU A 180 -5.39 -13.60 2.40
CA GLU A 180 -4.15 -13.46 3.17
C GLU A 180 -3.22 -12.41 2.57
N ARG A 181 -3.06 -12.39 1.24
CA ARG A 181 -2.33 -11.32 0.55
C ARG A 181 -2.93 -9.94 0.82
N ARG A 182 -4.25 -9.83 0.79
CA ARG A 182 -4.94 -8.55 1.09
C ARG A 182 -4.67 -8.07 2.51
N ARG A 183 -4.68 -8.98 3.51
CA ARG A 183 -4.35 -8.67 4.91
C ARG A 183 -2.90 -8.26 5.07
N GLU A 184 -2.00 -9.02 4.47
CA GLU A 184 -0.56 -8.83 4.61
C GLU A 184 -0.07 -7.53 3.98
N PHE A 185 -0.58 -7.19 2.79
CA PHE A 185 -0.08 -6.06 1.99
C PHE A 185 -0.99 -4.81 2.03
N LEU A 186 -1.87 -4.69 3.00
CA LEU A 186 -2.67 -3.46 3.16
C LEU A 186 -1.73 -2.25 3.32
N GLY A 187 -1.94 -1.23 2.49
CA GLY A 187 -1.14 -0.01 2.49
C GLY A 187 0.18 -0.07 1.71
N GLU A 188 0.50 -1.20 1.05
CA GLU A 188 1.76 -1.39 0.32
C GLU A 188 1.61 -1.28 -1.22
N GLY A 189 0.45 -0.86 -1.70
CA GLY A 189 0.22 -0.64 -3.14
C GLY A 189 -0.08 -1.90 -3.97
N MET A 190 -0.10 -3.09 -3.37
CA MET A 190 -0.21 -4.38 -4.09
C MET A 190 -1.62 -4.69 -4.60
N ARG A 191 -2.66 -4.20 -3.92
CA ARG A 191 -4.06 -4.66 -4.14
C ARG A 191 -4.57 -4.51 -5.55
N PHE A 192 -4.32 -3.38 -6.20
CA PHE A 192 -4.76 -3.14 -7.57
C PHE A 192 -4.18 -4.18 -8.54
N TRP A 193 -2.89 -4.40 -8.45
CA TRP A 193 -2.17 -5.34 -9.31
C TRP A 193 -2.57 -6.79 -9.08
N ASP A 194 -2.79 -7.17 -7.81
CA ASP A 194 -3.33 -8.49 -7.47
C ASP A 194 -4.71 -8.71 -8.10
N LEU A 195 -5.62 -7.75 -8.00
CA LEU A 195 -6.95 -7.85 -8.61
C LEU A 195 -6.92 -7.92 -10.13
N VAL A 196 -6.05 -7.14 -10.75
CA VAL A 196 -5.89 -7.16 -12.22
C VAL A 196 -5.37 -8.50 -12.70
N ARG A 197 -4.30 -9.03 -12.09
CA ARG A 197 -3.67 -10.28 -12.51
C ARG A 197 -4.52 -11.53 -12.23
N TRP A 198 -5.39 -11.47 -11.21
CA TRP A 198 -6.36 -12.54 -10.92
C TRP A 198 -7.63 -12.46 -11.76
N GLY A 199 -7.85 -11.36 -12.48
CA GLY A 199 -9.09 -11.12 -13.22
C GLY A 199 -10.27 -10.68 -12.35
N ASP A 200 -10.03 -10.34 -11.09
CA ASP A 200 -11.06 -9.92 -10.13
C ASP A 200 -11.39 -8.42 -10.20
N ALA A 201 -10.58 -7.64 -10.92
CA ALA A 201 -10.72 -6.18 -10.99
C ALA A 201 -12.09 -5.70 -11.50
N PRO A 202 -12.69 -6.27 -12.55
CA PRO A 202 -14.00 -5.83 -13.04
C PRO A 202 -15.11 -5.91 -11.98
N THR A 203 -15.04 -6.91 -11.11
CA THR A 203 -16.04 -7.13 -10.05
C THR A 203 -15.71 -6.31 -8.81
N LEU A 204 -14.45 -6.33 -8.36
CA LEU A 204 -14.07 -5.77 -7.05
C LEU A 204 -13.63 -4.31 -7.09
N LEU A 205 -13.34 -3.75 -8.27
CA LEU A 205 -13.05 -2.33 -8.46
C LEU A 205 -14.22 -1.54 -9.04
N THR A 206 -15.31 -2.20 -9.41
CA THR A 206 -16.56 -1.52 -9.76
C THR A 206 -17.35 -1.27 -8.49
N GLU A 207 -17.75 -0.03 -8.27
CA GLU A 207 -18.45 0.41 -7.08
C GLU A 207 -19.60 1.36 -7.40
N ASN A 208 -20.66 1.26 -6.61
CA ASN A 208 -21.76 2.21 -6.63
C ASN A 208 -22.15 2.54 -5.17
N GLU A 209 -21.33 3.32 -4.50
CA GLU A 209 -21.56 3.78 -3.13
C GLU A 209 -21.61 5.32 -3.08
N PRO A 210 -22.74 5.94 -3.50
CA PRO A 210 -22.86 7.39 -3.54
C PRO A 210 -22.63 8.08 -2.18
N ALA A 211 -22.98 7.42 -1.08
CA ALA A 211 -22.77 7.91 0.27
C ALA A 211 -21.28 8.19 0.58
N HIS A 212 -20.38 7.46 -0.07
CA HIS A 212 -18.93 7.65 0.02
C HIS A 212 -18.32 8.33 -1.20
N ASN A 213 -19.17 8.92 -2.08
CA ASN A 213 -18.74 9.46 -3.38
C ASN A 213 -17.90 8.47 -4.20
N SER A 214 -18.23 7.18 -4.09
CA SER A 214 -17.52 6.11 -4.77
C SER A 214 -18.43 5.47 -5.81
N VAL A 215 -18.53 6.12 -6.96
CA VAL A 215 -19.22 5.59 -8.14
C VAL A 215 -18.19 5.45 -9.24
N ARG A 216 -17.84 4.23 -9.57
CA ARG A 216 -16.85 3.92 -10.61
C ARG A 216 -17.14 2.58 -11.25
N THR A 217 -16.82 2.45 -12.52
CA THR A 217 -16.83 1.18 -13.24
C THR A 217 -15.41 0.88 -13.68
N PHE A 218 -14.91 -0.31 -13.39
CA PHE A 218 -13.65 -0.78 -13.94
C PHE A 218 -13.88 -1.30 -15.36
N GLU A 219 -13.11 -0.80 -16.29
CA GLU A 219 -13.08 -1.26 -17.68
C GLU A 219 -11.74 -1.94 -17.99
N GLU A 220 -11.73 -2.92 -18.89
CA GLU A 220 -10.56 -3.74 -19.20
C GLU A 220 -9.30 -2.94 -19.58
N TRP A 221 -9.46 -1.79 -20.22
CA TRP A 221 -8.34 -0.93 -20.59
C TRP A 221 -7.67 -0.27 -19.37
N MET A 222 -8.36 -0.18 -18.22
CA MET A 222 -7.83 0.44 -16.99
C MET A 222 -6.72 -0.39 -16.33
N LYS A 223 -6.52 -1.63 -16.76
CA LYS A 223 -5.38 -2.46 -16.32
C LYS A 223 -4.04 -1.95 -16.85
N TYR A 224 -4.04 -1.12 -17.88
CA TYR A 224 -2.84 -0.49 -18.40
C TYR A 224 -2.72 0.94 -17.90
N LEU A 225 -1.54 1.32 -17.46
CA LEU A 225 -1.26 2.71 -17.09
C LEU A 225 -1.21 3.60 -18.34
N PRO A 226 -1.57 4.89 -18.22
CA PRO A 226 -1.43 5.82 -19.33
C PRO A 226 0.04 6.03 -19.71
N ILE A 227 0.29 6.16 -21.00
CA ILE A 227 1.58 6.65 -21.48
C ILE A 227 1.67 8.13 -21.14
N PRO A 228 2.75 8.61 -20.49
CA PRO A 228 2.91 10.03 -20.18
C PRO A 228 2.78 10.92 -21.40
N GLN A 229 2.02 12.01 -21.28
CA GLN A 229 1.75 12.93 -22.39
C GLN A 229 3.06 13.43 -23.06
N GLY A 230 4.08 13.74 -22.26
CA GLY A 230 5.37 14.20 -22.80
C GLY A 230 6.06 13.14 -23.70
N GLU A 231 5.86 11.85 -23.45
CA GLU A 231 6.42 10.80 -24.31
C GLU A 231 5.61 10.68 -25.61
N MET A 232 4.30 10.82 -25.54
CA MET A 232 3.45 10.84 -26.72
C MET A 232 3.77 12.05 -27.64
N GLU A 233 4.01 13.24 -27.06
CA GLU A 233 4.34 14.44 -27.79
C GLU A 233 5.70 14.34 -28.51
N LYS A 234 6.70 13.71 -27.91
CA LYS A 234 8.02 13.48 -28.53
C LYS A 234 7.95 12.64 -29.79
N THR A 235 6.98 11.75 -29.88
CA THR A 235 6.87 10.82 -31.03
C THR A 235 5.83 11.22 -32.05
N LYS A 236 5.04 12.27 -31.76
CA LYS A 236 3.93 12.74 -32.59
C LYS A 236 4.39 13.08 -34.02
N GLY A 237 3.69 12.50 -35.00
CA GLY A 237 3.96 12.73 -36.42
C GLY A 237 5.20 11.98 -36.94
N THR A 238 5.81 11.10 -36.16
CA THR A 238 6.90 10.22 -36.62
C THR A 238 6.36 8.83 -36.99
N GLU A 239 7.16 8.01 -37.65
CA GLU A 239 6.83 6.60 -37.93
C GLU A 239 6.68 5.75 -36.66
N PHE A 240 7.17 6.23 -35.52
CA PHE A 240 7.08 5.59 -34.19
C PHE A 240 6.06 6.26 -33.26
N GLU A 241 5.08 6.96 -33.82
CA GLU A 241 4.08 7.67 -33.01
C GLU A 241 3.39 6.74 -32.02
N LEU A 242 3.52 7.07 -30.74
CA LEU A 242 2.88 6.34 -29.64
C LEU A 242 1.37 6.62 -29.63
N LYS A 243 0.59 5.56 -29.45
CA LYS A 243 -0.86 5.65 -29.21
C LYS A 243 -1.15 5.38 -27.75
N GLN A 244 -2.05 6.17 -27.16
CA GLN A 244 -2.43 6.01 -25.76
C GLN A 244 -3.03 4.62 -25.48
N ASN A 245 -2.72 4.08 -24.33
CA ASN A 245 -3.35 2.86 -23.84
C ASN A 245 -4.84 3.12 -23.55
N GLY A 246 -5.71 2.29 -24.13
CA GLY A 246 -7.16 2.38 -23.87
C GLY A 246 -7.72 3.79 -24.06
N ASN A 247 -8.60 4.20 -23.14
CA ASN A 247 -9.33 5.48 -23.19
C ASN A 247 -8.75 6.56 -22.27
N TRP A 248 -7.50 6.48 -21.85
CA TRP A 248 -6.84 7.55 -21.11
C TRP A 248 -6.79 8.83 -21.95
N LYS A 249 -7.19 9.97 -21.33
CA LYS A 249 -7.22 11.30 -21.97
C LYS A 249 -6.03 12.13 -21.54
#